data_3394b5f1f88e443cb503be9aefeb87ad
#
_entry.id   3394b5f1f88e443cb503be9aefeb87ad
#
_cell.length_a   1.000
_cell.length_b   1.000
_cell.length_c   1.000
_cell.angle_alpha   90.00
_cell.angle_beta   90.00
_cell.angle_gamma   90.00
#
_symmetry.space_group_name_H-M   'P 1'
#
loop_
_entity.id
_entity.type
_entity.pdbx_description
1 polymer ?
#
loop_
_entity_poly.entity_id
_entity_poly.type
_entity_poly.pdbx_seq_one_letter_code
_entity_poly.pdbx_strand_id
1 'polypeptide(L)'
;MSTEQSAQQPKVAPLARGERAGHEDPQSLAVSTRKHSVPLARTALMQRFNRSFPPFYSQFVSSEVQAQNLRLAYALYQTRKAVVQMRDERSKTVVCLAYRNRPSLLSDLFGVLTAFNLSVHGIHLYGQIYSPHLVFIRVTVSRDGHSLSAQTKLNLERAIHECLAGVFPVHETLALEFDLKAGLKDTQVSFYFDPVFHLPTLLVDVDNQPGVFYRVMTALAQEELTVVHLNLMLRRKQTRFIFYLLGPDATPTLPEFLGQKLALSIQQRLQGDPV
;
A
#
# COMPACT_ATOMS: atom_id res chain seq x y z
N MET A 1 -22.34 -19.11 -54.87
CA MET A 1 -23.79 -18.97 -54.71
C MET A 1 -24.02 -17.78 -53.79
N SER A 2 -24.46 -16.75 -54.40
CA SER A 2 -24.81 -15.43 -53.85
C SER A 2 -26.04 -15.52 -52.97
N THR A 3 -26.14 -14.67 -51.97
CA THR A 3 -27.36 -13.88 -51.72
C THR A 3 -27.05 -12.72 -50.77
N GLU A 4 -27.23 -11.54 -51.34
CA GLU A 4 -27.44 -10.22 -50.70
C GLU A 4 -28.77 -10.16 -49.98
N GLN A 5 -28.89 -9.21 -49.08
CA GLN A 5 -30.05 -8.37 -48.77
C GLN A 5 -29.92 -7.87 -47.31
N SER A 6 -30.18 -6.71 -46.90
CA SER A 6 -30.64 -5.43 -47.45
C SER A 6 -30.80 -4.51 -46.25
N ALA A 7 -30.43 -3.28 -46.42
CA ALA A 7 -30.55 -2.19 -45.43
C ALA A 7 -32.00 -1.81 -45.19
N GLN A 8 -32.37 -1.45 -43.95
CA GLN A 8 -33.54 -0.61 -43.67
C GLN A 8 -33.24 0.41 -42.57
N GLN A 9 -33.22 1.67 -42.96
CA GLN A 9 -33.31 2.84 -42.08
C GLN A 9 -34.77 3.06 -41.62
N PRO A 10 -35.02 3.56 -40.43
CA PRO A 10 -36.31 4.14 -40.10
C PRO A 10 -36.28 5.68 -40.10
N LYS A 11 -37.37 6.16 -40.63
CA LYS A 11 -37.90 7.46 -40.90
C LYS A 11 -37.85 8.46 -39.74
N VAL A 12 -37.55 9.69 -40.13
CA VAL A 12 -37.82 10.95 -39.41
C VAL A 12 -39.31 11.34 -39.52
N ALA A 13 -39.91 11.83 -38.46
CA ALA A 13 -41.17 12.53 -38.46
C ALA A 13 -41.15 13.76 -37.50
N PRO A 14 -41.99 14.78 -37.70
CA PRO A 14 -41.57 16.17 -37.58
C PRO A 14 -42.08 16.92 -36.32
N LEU A 15 -41.47 18.12 -36.14
CA LEU A 15 -41.75 19.20 -35.21
C LEU A 15 -43.25 19.56 -35.03
N ALA A 16 -43.63 19.79 -33.79
CA ALA A 16 -44.80 20.61 -33.45
C ALA A 16 -44.36 21.75 -32.51
N ARG A 17 -44.56 22.97 -33.00
CA ARG A 17 -44.47 24.24 -32.25
C ARG A 17 -45.59 24.33 -31.21
N GLY A 18 -45.28 24.92 -30.07
CA GLY A 18 -46.24 25.33 -29.06
C GLY A 18 -45.66 26.37 -28.13
N GLU A 19 -45.76 27.64 -28.51
CA GLU A 19 -45.54 28.80 -27.66
C GLU A 19 -46.57 28.82 -26.54
N ARG A 20 -46.15 29.04 -25.28
CA ARG A 20 -46.92 29.77 -24.28
C ARG A 20 -45.99 30.48 -23.32
N ALA A 21 -46.07 31.78 -23.34
CA ALA A 21 -45.57 32.71 -22.34
C ALA A 21 -46.28 32.47 -20.98
N GLY A 22 -45.54 32.55 -19.87
CA GLY A 22 -46.11 32.42 -18.53
C GLY A 22 -45.17 32.91 -17.47
N HIS A 23 -45.32 34.16 -17.08
CA HIS A 23 -45.04 34.80 -15.80
C HIS A 23 -43.79 34.36 -15.00
N GLU A 24 -42.82 35.18 -14.99
CA GLU A 24 -41.69 35.19 -14.03
C GLU A 24 -42.19 35.67 -12.66
N ASP A 25 -42.03 34.80 -11.64
CA ASP A 25 -42.25 35.11 -10.23
C ASP A 25 -40.90 35.48 -9.58
N PRO A 26 -40.72 36.69 -8.98
CA PRO A 26 -39.39 37.19 -8.55
C PRO A 26 -38.94 36.72 -7.15
N GLN A 27 -39.39 35.55 -6.68
CA GLN A 27 -39.02 35.06 -5.33
C GLN A 27 -38.13 33.82 -5.27
N SER A 28 -37.42 33.40 -6.34
CA SER A 28 -36.55 32.20 -6.31
C SER A 28 -35.05 32.48 -6.29
N LEU A 29 -34.58 33.62 -5.86
CA LEU A 29 -33.15 34.02 -5.89
C LEU A 29 -32.36 33.83 -4.58
N ALA A 30 -32.83 32.99 -3.65
CA ALA A 30 -32.16 32.86 -2.33
C ALA A 30 -31.70 31.46 -1.90
N VAL A 31 -31.60 30.46 -2.77
CA VAL A 31 -31.21 29.08 -2.35
C VAL A 31 -30.16 28.45 -3.28
N SER A 32 -29.17 29.16 -3.77
CA SER A 32 -28.14 28.55 -4.62
C SER A 32 -26.70 28.67 -4.15
N THR A 33 -26.41 29.22 -2.97
CA THR A 33 -25.02 29.49 -2.56
C THR A 33 -24.41 28.45 -1.60
N ARG A 34 -25.14 27.43 -1.14
CA ARG A 34 -24.59 26.43 -0.20
C ARG A 34 -24.06 25.13 -0.82
N LYS A 35 -24.22 24.88 -2.10
CA LYS A 35 -23.81 23.60 -2.73
C LYS A 35 -22.38 23.55 -3.26
N HIS A 36 -21.65 24.67 -3.33
CA HIS A 36 -20.31 24.72 -3.94
C HIS A 36 -19.14 24.73 -2.96
N SER A 37 -19.36 24.94 -1.67
CA SER A 37 -18.28 25.00 -0.67
C SER A 37 -17.75 23.61 -0.26
N VAL A 38 -18.59 22.58 -0.24
CA VAL A 38 -18.19 21.22 0.19
C VAL A 38 -17.23 20.54 -0.80
N PRO A 39 -17.38 20.62 -2.12
CA PRO A 39 -16.42 20.05 -3.06
C PRO A 39 -15.05 20.71 -2.99
N LEU A 40 -14.97 22.04 -2.86
CA LEU A 40 -13.70 22.79 -2.79
C LEU A 40 -12.91 22.49 -1.51
N ALA A 41 -13.58 22.44 -0.36
CA ALA A 41 -12.94 22.05 0.90
C ALA A 41 -12.39 20.63 0.87
N ARG A 42 -13.12 19.68 0.27
CA ARG A 42 -12.68 18.29 0.09
C ARG A 42 -11.46 18.20 -0.82
N THR A 43 -11.43 18.97 -1.90
CA THR A 43 -10.31 19.04 -2.83
C THR A 43 -9.06 19.60 -2.16
N ALA A 44 -9.19 20.71 -1.39
CA ALA A 44 -8.09 21.32 -0.65
C ALA A 44 -7.51 20.36 0.42
N LEU A 45 -8.37 19.65 1.14
CA LEU A 45 -7.95 18.65 2.12
C LEU A 45 -7.17 17.51 1.46
N MET A 46 -7.65 16.99 0.32
CA MET A 46 -6.97 15.95 -0.45
C MET A 46 -5.61 16.43 -0.97
N GLN A 47 -5.54 17.64 -1.50
CA GLN A 47 -4.27 18.22 -1.96
C GLN A 47 -3.27 18.37 -0.80
N ARG A 48 -3.71 18.86 0.35
CA ARG A 48 -2.86 18.96 1.56
C ARG A 48 -2.38 17.58 2.01
N PHE A 49 -3.25 16.59 2.03
CA PHE A 49 -2.91 15.21 2.37
C PHE A 49 -1.87 14.64 1.39
N ASN A 50 -2.08 14.79 0.09
CA ASN A 50 -1.17 14.28 -0.94
C ASN A 50 0.22 14.92 -0.87
N ARG A 51 0.33 16.20 -0.49
CA ARG A 51 1.61 16.90 -0.31
C ARG A 51 2.47 16.34 0.83
N SER A 52 1.91 15.54 1.72
CA SER A 52 2.67 14.91 2.80
C SER A 52 3.45 13.66 2.35
N PHE A 53 3.23 13.19 1.12
CA PHE A 53 3.94 12.08 0.51
C PHE A 53 5.00 12.54 -0.49
N PRO A 54 5.91 11.65 -0.91
CA PRO A 54 6.79 11.94 -2.04
C PRO A 54 5.99 12.33 -3.31
N PRO A 55 6.55 13.14 -4.21
CA PRO A 55 5.84 13.66 -5.38
C PRO A 55 5.18 12.58 -6.25
N PHE A 56 5.79 11.41 -6.37
CA PHE A 56 5.25 10.30 -7.16
C PHE A 56 3.87 9.82 -6.67
N TYR A 57 3.55 10.01 -5.39
CA TYR A 57 2.28 9.56 -4.83
C TYR A 57 1.08 10.18 -5.56
N SER A 58 1.12 11.48 -5.79
CA SER A 58 0.04 12.16 -6.51
C SER A 58 0.00 11.85 -8.01
N GLN A 59 1.12 11.40 -8.59
CA GLN A 59 1.25 11.12 -10.02
C GLN A 59 0.84 9.68 -10.38
N PHE A 60 1.22 8.70 -9.55
CA PHE A 60 1.07 7.28 -9.87
C PHE A 60 0.02 6.54 -9.04
N VAL A 61 -0.47 7.15 -7.95
CA VAL A 61 -1.51 6.53 -7.13
C VAL A 61 -2.88 7.01 -7.57
N SER A 62 -3.80 6.09 -7.85
CA SER A 62 -5.15 6.45 -8.29
C SER A 62 -5.90 7.28 -7.24
N SER A 63 -6.76 8.17 -7.69
CA SER A 63 -7.57 9.03 -6.81
C SER A 63 -8.45 8.24 -5.83
N GLU A 64 -8.85 7.04 -6.20
CA GLU A 64 -9.60 6.14 -5.33
C GLU A 64 -8.75 5.65 -4.15
N VAL A 65 -7.51 5.22 -4.40
CA VAL A 65 -6.56 4.80 -3.36
C VAL A 65 -6.17 5.99 -2.49
N GLN A 66 -5.92 7.17 -3.08
CA GLN A 66 -5.66 8.40 -2.32
C GLN A 66 -6.82 8.74 -1.37
N ALA A 67 -8.07 8.64 -1.86
CA ALA A 67 -9.26 8.88 -1.04
C ALA A 67 -9.44 7.82 0.05
N GLN A 68 -9.10 6.56 -0.21
CA GLN A 68 -9.10 5.50 0.79
C GLN A 68 -8.05 5.78 1.88
N ASN A 69 -6.82 6.14 1.50
CA ASN A 69 -5.76 6.46 2.45
C ASN A 69 -6.12 7.67 3.32
N LEU A 70 -6.77 8.69 2.76
CA LEU A 70 -7.27 9.83 3.53
C LEU A 70 -8.33 9.39 4.56
N ARG A 71 -9.26 8.49 4.21
CA ARG A 71 -10.25 7.94 5.15
C ARG A 71 -9.58 7.15 6.28
N LEU A 72 -8.58 6.33 5.95
CA LEU A 72 -7.80 5.58 6.94
C LEU A 72 -7.02 6.51 7.88
N ALA A 73 -6.42 7.59 7.34
CA ALA A 73 -5.74 8.61 8.14
C ALA A 73 -6.71 9.28 9.12
N TYR A 74 -7.91 9.62 8.67
CA TYR A 74 -8.93 10.20 9.53
C TYR A 74 -9.36 9.24 10.65
N ALA A 75 -9.60 7.96 10.33
CA ALA A 75 -9.95 6.94 11.31
C ALA A 75 -8.82 6.73 12.34
N LEU A 76 -7.55 6.69 11.88
CA LEU A 76 -6.38 6.60 12.74
C LEU A 76 -6.26 7.81 13.68
N TYR A 77 -6.52 9.01 13.18
CA TYR A 77 -6.52 10.23 13.99
C TYR A 77 -7.58 10.17 15.08
N GLN A 78 -8.78 9.70 14.78
CA GLN A 78 -9.89 9.57 15.73
C GLN A 78 -9.63 8.50 16.80
N THR A 79 -9.15 7.33 16.39
CA THR A 79 -8.99 6.18 17.29
C THR A 79 -7.64 6.17 18.01
N ARG A 80 -6.63 6.82 17.44
CA ARG A 80 -5.21 6.77 17.83
C ARG A 80 -4.65 5.33 17.86
N LYS A 81 -5.36 4.38 17.26
CA LYS A 81 -4.97 2.96 17.14
C LYS A 81 -4.73 2.65 15.68
N ALA A 82 -3.96 1.61 15.40
CA ALA A 82 -3.85 1.08 14.05
C ALA A 82 -5.23 0.88 13.43
N VAL A 83 -5.38 1.22 12.16
CA VAL A 83 -6.63 0.99 11.43
C VAL A 83 -6.39 -0.14 10.46
N VAL A 84 -7.09 -1.26 10.66
CA VAL A 84 -7.06 -2.43 9.79
C VAL A 84 -8.40 -2.53 9.09
N GLN A 85 -8.39 -2.71 7.78
CA GLN A 85 -9.60 -2.97 6.99
C GLN A 85 -9.31 -4.12 6.04
N MET A 86 -10.25 -5.04 5.92
CA MET A 86 -10.13 -6.18 5.01
C MET A 86 -11.32 -6.24 4.08
N ARG A 87 -11.05 -6.52 2.81
CA ARG A 87 -12.09 -6.73 1.80
C ARG A 87 -11.69 -7.85 0.85
N ASP A 88 -12.68 -8.55 0.33
CA ASP A 88 -12.41 -9.57 -0.68
C ASP A 88 -12.37 -8.93 -2.06
N GLU A 89 -11.38 -9.34 -2.84
CA GLU A 89 -11.25 -9.04 -4.25
C GLU A 89 -11.07 -10.35 -5.02
N ARG A 90 -12.14 -10.83 -5.64
CA ARG A 90 -12.19 -12.14 -6.32
C ARG A 90 -11.87 -13.27 -5.32
N SER A 91 -10.83 -14.08 -5.60
CA SER A 91 -10.37 -15.19 -4.74
C SER A 91 -9.34 -14.79 -3.68
N LYS A 92 -9.14 -13.49 -3.42
CA LYS A 92 -8.12 -12.98 -2.52
C LYS A 92 -8.72 -12.00 -1.53
N THR A 93 -8.03 -11.78 -0.42
CA THR A 93 -8.38 -10.74 0.55
C THR A 93 -7.33 -9.63 0.48
N VAL A 94 -7.78 -8.40 0.42
CA VAL A 94 -6.93 -7.21 0.54
C VAL A 94 -6.98 -6.73 1.97
N VAL A 95 -5.82 -6.69 2.62
CA VAL A 95 -5.61 -6.13 3.95
C VAL A 95 -5.06 -4.73 3.79
N CYS A 96 -5.77 -3.73 4.30
CA CYS A 96 -5.34 -2.34 4.33
C CYS A 96 -5.02 -1.96 5.78
N LEU A 97 -3.80 -1.47 6.02
CA LEU A 97 -3.34 -1.00 7.32
C LEU A 97 -2.95 0.47 7.22
N ALA A 98 -3.39 1.29 8.17
CA ALA A 98 -2.82 2.61 8.42
C ALA A 98 -2.29 2.69 9.84
N TYR A 99 -1.05 3.11 9.98
CA TYR A 99 -0.39 3.25 11.26
C TYR A 99 0.72 4.32 11.23
N ARG A 100 1.31 4.63 12.38
CA ARG A 100 2.54 5.43 12.44
C ARG A 100 3.71 4.58 11.96
N ASN A 101 4.57 5.16 11.13
CA ASN A 101 5.76 4.46 10.65
C ASN A 101 6.74 4.23 11.81
N ARG A 102 7.30 3.02 11.85
CA ARG A 102 8.37 2.62 12.77
C ARG A 102 9.21 1.52 12.10
N PRO A 103 10.49 1.36 12.43
CA PRO A 103 11.34 0.38 11.76
C PRO A 103 10.80 -1.05 11.77
N SER A 104 10.23 -1.52 12.90
CA SER A 104 9.70 -2.89 13.03
C SER A 104 8.32 -3.11 12.38
N LEU A 105 7.63 -2.06 11.91
CA LEU A 105 6.24 -2.18 11.46
C LEU A 105 6.04 -3.24 10.36
N LEU A 106 6.94 -3.28 9.40
CA LEU A 106 6.86 -4.24 8.29
C LEU A 106 7.17 -5.66 8.76
N SER A 107 8.20 -5.85 9.57
CA SER A 107 8.51 -7.18 10.14
C SER A 107 7.37 -7.69 11.00
N ASP A 108 6.77 -6.85 11.83
CA ASP A 108 5.61 -7.19 12.65
C ASP A 108 4.43 -7.65 11.79
N LEU A 109 4.06 -6.85 10.80
CA LEU A 109 2.95 -7.18 9.89
C LEU A 109 3.20 -8.47 9.11
N PHE A 110 4.38 -8.60 8.46
CA PHE A 110 4.68 -9.78 7.66
C PHE A 110 4.95 -11.01 8.51
N GLY A 111 5.39 -10.84 9.74
CA GLY A 111 5.46 -11.91 10.73
C GLY A 111 4.08 -12.47 11.07
N VAL A 112 3.11 -11.61 11.34
CA VAL A 112 1.72 -12.04 11.57
C VAL A 112 1.15 -12.74 10.32
N LEU A 113 1.35 -12.19 9.11
CA LEU A 113 0.87 -12.84 7.88
C LEU A 113 1.49 -14.22 7.68
N THR A 114 2.78 -14.38 8.01
CA THR A 114 3.50 -15.66 7.94
C THR A 114 2.97 -16.64 8.99
N ALA A 115 2.77 -16.23 10.24
CA ALA A 115 2.20 -17.06 11.30
C ALA A 115 0.77 -17.55 10.99
N PHE A 116 0.02 -16.80 10.17
CA PHE A 116 -1.29 -17.23 9.67
C PHE A 116 -1.20 -18.09 8.39
N ASN A 117 0.01 -18.45 7.95
CA ASN A 117 0.27 -19.20 6.73
C ASN A 117 -0.41 -18.58 5.49
N LEU A 118 -0.27 -17.27 5.32
CA LEU A 118 -0.88 -16.55 4.21
C LEU A 118 0.09 -16.38 3.05
N SER A 119 -0.38 -16.70 1.85
CA SER A 119 0.33 -16.38 0.60
C SER A 119 0.15 -14.91 0.25
N VAL A 120 1.26 -14.18 0.09
CA VAL A 120 1.26 -12.78 -0.33
C VAL A 120 1.34 -12.68 -1.85
N HIS A 121 0.43 -11.93 -2.45
CA HIS A 121 0.32 -11.75 -3.91
C HIS A 121 0.69 -10.36 -4.40
N GLY A 122 0.76 -9.39 -3.51
CA GLY A 122 1.13 -8.02 -3.83
C GLY A 122 1.19 -7.15 -2.60
N ILE A 123 2.03 -6.15 -2.66
CA ILE A 123 2.21 -5.15 -1.60
C ILE A 123 2.25 -3.78 -2.25
N HIS A 124 1.55 -2.85 -1.65
CA HIS A 124 1.73 -1.41 -1.90
C HIS A 124 1.88 -0.73 -0.55
N LEU A 125 2.96 0.01 -0.39
CA LEU A 125 3.22 0.82 0.78
C LEU A 125 3.40 2.27 0.34
N TYR A 126 2.78 3.19 1.08
CA TYR A 126 2.92 4.63 0.88
C TYR A 126 3.16 5.29 2.24
N GLY A 127 4.35 5.82 2.45
CA GLY A 127 4.73 6.54 3.66
C GLY A 127 4.73 8.05 3.46
N GLN A 128 4.28 8.78 4.46
CA GLN A 128 4.43 10.22 4.51
C GLN A 128 5.88 10.59 4.83
N ILE A 129 6.38 11.64 4.17
CA ILE A 129 7.72 12.18 4.39
C ILE A 129 7.75 13.28 5.46
N TYR A 130 6.57 13.79 5.86
CA TYR A 130 6.44 14.79 6.93
C TYR A 130 5.65 14.20 8.10
N SER A 131 5.92 14.75 9.30
CA SER A 131 5.16 14.39 10.50
C SER A 131 3.64 14.49 10.24
N PRO A 132 2.85 13.53 10.70
CA PRO A 132 3.10 12.50 11.71
C PRO A 132 3.70 11.18 11.20
N HIS A 133 4.28 11.14 10.01
CA HIS A 133 4.92 9.95 9.42
C HIS A 133 3.99 8.73 9.39
N LEU A 134 2.80 8.92 8.86
CA LEU A 134 1.86 7.81 8.66
C LEU A 134 2.31 6.95 7.49
N VAL A 135 2.02 5.67 7.59
CA VAL A 135 2.20 4.71 6.50
C VAL A 135 0.88 4.00 6.23
N PHE A 136 0.63 3.80 4.94
CA PHE A 136 -0.53 3.10 4.40
C PHE A 136 -0.03 1.87 3.66
N ILE A 137 -0.41 0.70 4.14
CA ILE A 137 0.04 -0.57 3.58
C ILE A 137 -1.19 -1.29 3.05
N ARG A 138 -1.11 -1.77 1.83
CA ARG A 138 -2.10 -2.63 1.20
C ARG A 138 -1.43 -3.93 0.79
N VAL A 139 -1.84 -5.04 1.39
CA VAL A 139 -1.33 -6.36 1.08
C VAL A 139 -2.45 -7.22 0.53
N THR A 140 -2.22 -7.85 -0.60
CA THR A 140 -3.15 -8.83 -1.17
C THR A 140 -2.71 -10.22 -0.76
N VAL A 141 -3.58 -10.94 -0.06
CA VAL A 141 -3.28 -12.27 0.50
C VAL A 141 -4.33 -13.30 0.12
N SER A 142 -3.94 -14.58 0.20
CA SER A 142 -4.88 -15.71 0.17
C SER A 142 -4.43 -16.79 1.15
N ARG A 143 -5.33 -17.70 1.48
CA ARG A 143 -5.03 -18.95 2.14
C ARG A 143 -5.49 -20.09 1.23
N ASP A 144 -4.57 -20.99 0.87
CA ASP A 144 -4.84 -22.10 -0.03
C ASP A 144 -5.48 -21.66 -1.37
N GLY A 145 -5.07 -20.49 -1.89
CA GLY A 145 -5.59 -19.91 -3.14
C GLY A 145 -6.96 -19.22 -3.03
N HIS A 146 -7.56 -19.16 -1.84
CA HIS A 146 -8.88 -18.56 -1.60
C HIS A 146 -8.81 -17.32 -0.70
N SER A 147 -9.85 -16.49 -0.77
CA SER A 147 -10.04 -15.40 0.19
C SER A 147 -10.25 -15.91 1.60
N LEU A 148 -9.88 -15.09 2.59
CA LEU A 148 -9.96 -15.46 4.00
C LEU A 148 -11.42 -15.55 4.47
N SER A 149 -11.71 -16.55 5.28
CA SER A 149 -13.01 -16.67 5.94
C SER A 149 -13.23 -15.48 6.91
N ALA A 150 -14.48 -15.21 7.25
CA ALA A 150 -14.83 -14.15 8.21
C ALA A 150 -14.10 -14.34 9.56
N GLN A 151 -14.03 -15.59 10.04
CA GLN A 151 -13.33 -15.90 11.29
C GLN A 151 -11.82 -15.67 11.17
N THR A 152 -11.20 -16.06 10.06
CA THR A 152 -9.77 -15.83 9.82
C THR A 152 -9.46 -14.33 9.78
N LYS A 153 -10.32 -13.52 9.12
CA LYS A 153 -10.16 -12.05 9.07
C LYS A 153 -10.22 -11.45 10.47
N LEU A 154 -11.17 -11.87 11.30
CA LEU A 154 -11.32 -11.37 12.66
C LEU A 154 -10.09 -11.71 13.52
N ASN A 155 -9.61 -12.96 13.42
CA ASN A 155 -8.42 -13.39 14.15
C ASN A 155 -7.16 -12.67 13.66
N LEU A 156 -7.02 -12.49 12.36
CA LEU A 156 -5.90 -11.75 11.75
C LEU A 156 -5.88 -10.29 12.19
N GLU A 157 -7.04 -9.61 12.19
CA GLU A 157 -7.16 -8.23 12.65
C GLU A 157 -6.71 -8.11 14.11
N ARG A 158 -7.19 -9.02 14.98
CA ARG A 158 -6.78 -9.07 16.38
C ARG A 158 -5.28 -9.27 16.52
N ALA A 159 -4.71 -10.27 15.84
CA ALA A 159 -3.28 -10.55 15.90
C ALA A 159 -2.42 -9.38 15.41
N ILE A 160 -2.85 -8.66 14.36
CA ILE A 160 -2.18 -7.44 13.92
C ILE A 160 -2.19 -6.39 15.03
N HIS A 161 -3.34 -6.15 15.66
CA HIS A 161 -3.44 -5.18 16.77
C HIS A 161 -2.57 -5.57 17.97
N GLU A 162 -2.59 -6.83 18.37
CA GLU A 162 -1.80 -7.38 19.48
C GLU A 162 -0.29 -7.30 19.19
N CYS A 163 0.12 -7.61 17.95
CA CYS A 163 1.51 -7.48 17.52
C CYS A 163 1.98 -6.02 17.54
N LEU A 164 1.17 -5.09 17.00
CA LEU A 164 1.49 -3.67 17.02
C LEU A 164 1.50 -3.06 18.42
N ALA A 165 0.79 -3.67 19.38
CA ALA A 165 0.82 -3.33 20.78
C ALA A 165 1.98 -4.01 21.55
N GLY A 166 2.77 -4.89 20.90
CA GLY A 166 3.87 -5.64 21.52
C GLY A 166 3.41 -6.80 22.40
N VAL A 167 2.16 -7.26 22.25
CA VAL A 167 1.57 -8.36 23.03
C VAL A 167 1.76 -9.70 22.30
N PHE A 168 1.66 -9.73 20.97
CA PHE A 168 1.85 -10.95 20.19
C PHE A 168 3.33 -11.15 19.85
N PRO A 169 3.99 -12.21 20.36
CA PRO A 169 5.42 -12.44 20.18
C PRO A 169 5.70 -13.11 18.82
N VAL A 170 5.66 -12.34 17.75
CA VAL A 170 5.81 -12.85 16.38
C VAL A 170 7.10 -13.64 16.18
N HIS A 171 8.22 -13.14 16.69
CA HIS A 171 9.53 -13.78 16.49
C HIS A 171 9.58 -15.16 17.12
N GLU A 172 9.13 -15.28 18.37
CA GLU A 172 9.08 -16.56 19.10
C GLU A 172 8.11 -17.53 18.41
N THR A 173 6.96 -17.03 17.95
CA THR A 173 5.97 -17.86 17.26
C THR A 173 6.55 -18.44 15.97
N LEU A 174 7.24 -17.62 15.16
CA LEU A 174 7.82 -18.07 13.91
C LEU A 174 9.06 -18.95 14.13
N ALA A 175 9.85 -18.73 15.18
CA ALA A 175 11.03 -19.55 15.50
C ALA A 175 10.66 -21.01 15.84
N LEU A 176 9.40 -21.27 16.21
CA LEU A 176 8.91 -22.64 16.43
C LEU A 176 8.62 -23.39 15.12
N GLU A 177 8.29 -22.68 14.06
CA GLU A 177 7.86 -23.26 12.78
C GLU A 177 8.94 -23.17 11.68
N PHE A 178 9.81 -22.18 11.77
CA PHE A 178 10.81 -21.88 10.74
C PHE A 178 12.21 -21.79 11.34
N ASP A 179 13.19 -22.30 10.63
CA ASP A 179 14.60 -22.01 10.92
C ASP A 179 14.93 -20.57 10.45
N LEU A 180 14.68 -19.62 11.31
CA LEU A 180 14.90 -18.20 11.02
C LEU A 180 16.41 -17.86 10.88
N LYS A 181 17.33 -18.75 11.31
CA LYS A 181 18.78 -18.57 11.21
C LYS A 181 19.35 -19.12 9.91
N ALA A 182 18.65 -20.04 9.25
CA ALA A 182 19.10 -20.55 7.96
C ALA A 182 19.19 -19.42 6.93
N GLY A 183 20.32 -19.25 6.26
CA GLY A 183 20.51 -18.23 5.23
C GLY A 183 19.50 -18.37 4.08
N LEU A 184 19.08 -17.27 3.49
CA LEU A 184 18.30 -17.24 2.24
C LEU A 184 19.28 -17.48 1.08
N LYS A 185 19.02 -18.53 0.29
CA LYS A 185 19.82 -18.83 -0.89
C LYS A 185 19.61 -17.79 -1.98
N ASP A 186 20.59 -17.64 -2.85
CA ASP A 186 20.55 -16.76 -4.04
C ASP A 186 20.06 -15.34 -3.75
N THR A 187 20.44 -14.81 -2.56
CA THR A 187 20.11 -13.45 -2.16
C THR A 187 21.06 -12.46 -2.81
N GLN A 188 20.51 -11.48 -3.49
CA GLN A 188 21.23 -10.34 -4.04
C GLN A 188 20.61 -9.05 -3.53
N VAL A 189 21.43 -8.15 -3.02
CA VAL A 189 21.00 -6.83 -2.56
C VAL A 189 21.81 -5.77 -3.28
N SER A 190 21.16 -4.79 -3.85
CA SER A 190 21.80 -3.68 -4.53
C SER A 190 21.16 -2.35 -4.13
N PHE A 191 21.99 -1.32 -4.15
CA PHE A 191 21.57 0.04 -3.86
C PHE A 191 21.81 0.94 -5.08
N TYR A 192 20.86 1.82 -5.36
CA TYR A 192 20.98 2.86 -6.39
C TYR A 192 20.10 4.05 -6.04
N PHE A 193 20.31 5.16 -6.72
CA PHE A 193 19.42 6.33 -6.65
C PHE A 193 18.46 6.28 -7.85
N ASP A 194 17.15 6.17 -7.57
CA ASP A 194 16.14 6.11 -8.62
C ASP A 194 15.97 7.48 -9.29
N PRO A 195 16.26 7.60 -10.60
CA PRO A 195 16.21 8.89 -11.29
C PRO A 195 14.77 9.39 -11.55
N VAL A 196 13.77 8.52 -11.46
CA VAL A 196 12.36 8.88 -11.70
C VAL A 196 11.71 9.37 -10.41
N PHE A 197 11.93 8.65 -9.32
CA PHE A 197 11.35 9.00 -8.02
C PHE A 197 12.24 9.92 -7.19
N HIS A 198 13.48 10.13 -7.60
CA HIS A 198 14.49 10.91 -6.89
C HIS A 198 14.67 10.44 -5.43
N LEU A 199 14.71 9.12 -5.24
CA LEU A 199 14.84 8.50 -3.93
C LEU A 199 15.94 7.43 -3.90
N PRO A 200 16.64 7.30 -2.76
CA PRO A 200 17.49 6.16 -2.49
C PRO A 200 16.66 4.87 -2.58
N THR A 201 17.16 3.91 -3.33
CA THR A 201 16.43 2.68 -3.62
C THR A 201 17.27 1.46 -3.30
N LEU A 202 16.71 0.57 -2.50
CA LEU A 202 17.28 -0.74 -2.19
C LEU A 202 16.47 -1.80 -2.94
N LEU A 203 17.17 -2.62 -3.70
CA LEU A 203 16.61 -3.74 -4.43
C LEU A 203 17.08 -5.03 -3.78
N VAL A 204 16.14 -5.90 -3.41
CA VAL A 204 16.42 -7.20 -2.78
C VAL A 204 15.79 -8.30 -3.62
N ASP A 205 16.64 -9.12 -4.22
CA ASP A 205 16.24 -10.34 -4.93
C ASP A 205 16.50 -11.55 -4.05
N VAL A 206 15.49 -12.37 -3.83
CA VAL A 206 15.58 -13.57 -2.98
C VAL A 206 14.75 -14.70 -3.57
N ASP A 207 15.13 -15.94 -3.29
CA ASP A 207 14.33 -17.09 -3.63
C ASP A 207 13.03 -17.13 -2.84
N ASN A 208 11.96 -17.60 -3.50
CA ASN A 208 10.68 -17.84 -2.87
C ASN A 208 10.76 -19.00 -1.89
N GLN A 209 10.73 -18.72 -0.60
CA GLN A 209 10.66 -19.72 0.44
C GLN A 209 9.78 -19.25 1.60
N PRO A 210 9.27 -20.18 2.42
CA PRO A 210 8.44 -19.80 3.57
C PRO A 210 9.13 -18.77 4.47
N GLY A 211 8.37 -17.78 4.92
CA GLY A 211 8.89 -16.73 5.81
C GLY A 211 9.79 -15.68 5.15
N VAL A 212 10.04 -15.74 3.83
CA VAL A 212 10.94 -14.80 3.13
C VAL A 212 10.57 -13.35 3.35
N PHE A 213 9.29 -13.01 3.32
CA PHE A 213 8.81 -11.64 3.57
C PHE A 213 9.20 -11.16 4.97
N TYR A 214 8.92 -11.98 5.98
CA TYR A 214 9.28 -11.65 7.36
C TYR A 214 10.79 -11.43 7.52
N ARG A 215 11.61 -12.31 6.96
CA ARG A 215 13.08 -12.23 7.07
C ARG A 215 13.65 -10.99 6.39
N VAL A 216 13.19 -10.67 5.18
CA VAL A 216 13.61 -9.44 4.47
C VAL A 216 13.20 -8.20 5.26
N MET A 217 11.97 -8.15 5.78
CA MET A 217 11.50 -7.01 6.58
C MET A 217 12.23 -6.89 7.92
N THR A 218 12.62 -8.01 8.54
CA THR A 218 13.41 -8.02 9.78
C THR A 218 14.82 -7.51 9.55
N ALA A 219 15.50 -7.96 8.48
CA ALA A 219 16.81 -7.44 8.12
C ALA A 219 16.80 -5.93 7.86
N LEU A 220 15.74 -5.45 7.18
CA LEU A 220 15.56 -4.02 6.92
C LEU A 220 15.28 -3.22 8.21
N ALA A 221 14.49 -3.78 9.13
CA ALA A 221 14.14 -3.13 10.39
C ALA A 221 15.35 -2.90 11.30
N GLN A 222 16.34 -3.79 11.24
CA GLN A 222 17.58 -3.68 12.00
C GLN A 222 18.49 -2.53 11.54
N GLU A 223 18.28 -2.02 10.34
CA GLU A 223 18.99 -0.86 9.79
C GLU A 223 18.30 0.47 10.11
N GLU A 224 17.20 0.45 10.86
CA GLU A 224 16.42 1.63 11.28
C GLU A 224 15.98 2.55 10.13
N LEU A 225 15.76 1.99 8.95
CA LEU A 225 15.45 2.73 7.74
C LEU A 225 13.98 3.14 7.67
N THR A 226 13.74 4.32 7.14
CA THR A 226 12.38 4.78 6.83
C THR A 226 12.00 4.41 5.40
N VAL A 227 11.12 3.43 5.26
CA VAL A 227 10.54 3.05 3.96
C VAL A 227 9.36 3.96 3.66
N VAL A 228 9.38 4.64 2.50
CA VAL A 228 8.27 5.50 2.03
C VAL A 228 7.49 4.91 0.89
N HIS A 229 8.08 3.95 0.17
CA HIS A 229 7.37 3.16 -0.82
C HIS A 229 7.99 1.77 -0.93
N LEU A 230 7.15 0.78 -1.17
CA LEU A 230 7.55 -0.59 -1.43
C LEU A 230 6.79 -1.11 -2.63
N ASN A 231 7.53 -1.62 -3.59
CA ASN A 231 7.00 -2.35 -4.72
C ASN A 231 7.47 -3.80 -4.67
N LEU A 232 6.64 -4.71 -5.14
CA LEU A 232 6.90 -6.14 -5.12
C LEU A 232 6.72 -6.74 -6.50
N MET A 233 7.71 -7.50 -6.94
CA MET A 233 7.63 -8.27 -8.18
C MET A 233 7.79 -9.75 -7.85
N LEU A 234 6.70 -10.50 -7.95
CA LEU A 234 6.69 -11.95 -7.75
C LEU A 234 6.99 -12.66 -9.06
N ARG A 235 8.03 -13.49 -9.05
CA ARG A 235 8.39 -14.42 -10.13
C ARG A 235 8.25 -15.85 -9.62
N ARG A 236 8.25 -16.83 -10.53
CA ARG A 236 8.02 -18.25 -10.14
C ARG A 236 8.96 -18.77 -9.04
N LYS A 237 10.24 -18.38 -9.09
CA LYS A 237 11.26 -18.85 -8.15
C LYS A 237 11.82 -17.75 -7.25
N GLN A 238 11.64 -16.51 -7.62
CA GLN A 238 12.25 -15.36 -6.94
C GLN A 238 11.23 -14.28 -6.64
N THR A 239 11.45 -13.59 -5.54
CA THR A 239 10.75 -12.38 -5.18
C THR A 239 11.73 -11.21 -5.22
N ARG A 240 11.35 -10.15 -5.90
CA ARG A 240 12.06 -8.88 -5.92
C ARG A 240 11.31 -7.86 -5.09
N PHE A 241 11.98 -7.32 -4.09
CA PHE A 241 11.52 -6.17 -3.31
C PHE A 241 12.25 -4.92 -3.79
N ILE A 242 11.52 -3.83 -3.97
CA ILE A 242 12.05 -2.52 -4.33
C ILE A 242 11.62 -1.55 -3.24
N PHE A 243 12.55 -1.20 -2.36
CA PHE A 243 12.31 -0.28 -1.26
C PHE A 243 12.79 1.10 -1.63
N TYR A 244 11.93 2.08 -1.54
CA TYR A 244 12.27 3.49 -1.65
C TYR A 244 12.39 4.05 -0.25
N LEU A 245 13.53 4.65 0.03
CA LEU A 245 13.97 4.99 1.38
C LEU A 245 14.06 6.50 1.56
N LEU A 246 13.99 6.93 2.81
CA LEU A 246 14.54 8.21 3.24
C LEU A 246 15.83 7.95 3.99
N GLY A 247 16.79 8.83 3.81
CA GLY A 247 17.99 8.86 4.62
C GLY A 247 17.71 9.28 6.06
N PRO A 248 18.74 9.42 6.87
CA PRO A 248 18.65 9.98 8.21
C PRO A 248 17.90 11.32 8.21
N ASP A 249 17.16 11.61 9.27
CA ASP A 249 16.35 12.83 9.41
C ASP A 249 15.26 13.00 8.34
N ALA A 250 14.78 11.89 7.78
CA ALA A 250 13.76 11.85 6.75
C ALA A 250 14.12 12.65 5.48
N THR A 251 15.41 12.73 5.15
CA THR A 251 15.90 13.39 3.95
C THR A 251 15.81 12.46 2.73
N PRO A 252 15.53 12.96 1.52
CA PRO A 252 15.50 12.14 0.30
C PRO A 252 16.90 11.83 -0.24
N THR A 253 17.93 11.96 0.60
CA THR A 253 19.32 11.77 0.23
C THR A 253 19.98 10.74 1.14
N LEU A 254 20.67 9.78 0.55
CA LEU A 254 21.55 8.84 1.22
C LEU A 254 22.83 8.76 0.39
N PRO A 255 23.99 9.11 0.94
CA PRO A 255 25.25 9.00 0.21
C PRO A 255 25.47 7.59 -0.34
N GLU A 256 25.95 7.49 -1.58
CA GLU A 256 26.08 6.21 -2.28
C GLU A 256 26.90 5.18 -1.49
N PHE A 257 28.02 5.61 -0.88
CA PHE A 257 28.85 4.70 -0.08
C PHE A 257 28.11 4.13 1.15
N LEU A 258 27.22 4.92 1.77
CA LEU A 258 26.37 4.44 2.87
C LEU A 258 25.30 3.48 2.34
N GLY A 259 24.73 3.77 1.18
CA GLY A 259 23.77 2.89 0.53
C GLY A 259 24.39 1.55 0.14
N GLN A 260 25.61 1.52 -0.39
CA GLN A 260 26.33 0.28 -0.70
C GLN A 260 26.67 -0.51 0.56
N LYS A 261 27.13 0.15 1.62
CA LYS A 261 27.38 -0.49 2.91
C LYS A 261 26.10 -1.11 3.49
N LEU A 262 24.99 -0.41 3.40
CA LEU A 262 23.68 -0.87 3.79
C LEU A 262 23.25 -2.12 3.01
N ALA A 263 23.38 -2.10 1.69
CA ALA A 263 23.07 -3.24 0.83
C ALA A 263 23.86 -4.48 1.23
N LEU A 264 25.17 -4.32 1.49
CA LEU A 264 26.03 -5.39 1.93
C LEU A 264 25.61 -5.95 3.31
N SER A 265 25.33 -5.08 4.28
CA SER A 265 24.86 -5.48 5.61
C SER A 265 23.58 -6.31 5.54
N ILE A 266 22.58 -5.84 4.78
CA ILE A 266 21.32 -6.57 4.59
C ILE A 266 21.56 -7.91 3.89
N GLN A 267 22.40 -7.95 2.87
CA GLN A 267 22.73 -9.20 2.16
C GLN A 267 23.35 -10.23 3.11
N GLN A 268 24.34 -9.84 3.89
CA GLN A 268 24.99 -10.72 4.89
C GLN A 268 23.98 -11.28 5.89
N ARG A 269 23.12 -10.42 6.46
CA ARG A 269 22.07 -10.86 7.38
C ARG A 269 21.09 -11.86 6.73
N LEU A 270 20.70 -11.64 5.49
CA LEU A 270 19.81 -12.54 4.79
C LEU A 270 20.48 -13.87 4.43
N GLN A 271 21.78 -13.87 4.17
CA GLN A 271 22.57 -15.09 3.92
C GLN A 271 22.89 -15.87 5.18
N GLY A 272 22.60 -15.32 6.37
CA GLY A 272 22.83 -15.97 7.65
C GLY A 272 24.24 -15.80 8.18
N ASP A 273 25.01 -14.89 7.59
CA ASP A 273 26.34 -14.53 8.10
C ASP A 273 26.17 -13.69 9.38
N PRO A 274 26.91 -13.98 10.45
CA PRO A 274 26.94 -13.13 11.64
C PRO A 274 27.55 -11.76 11.26
N VAL A 275 26.83 -10.70 11.51
CA VAL A 275 27.29 -9.30 11.33
C VAL A 275 27.99 -8.82 12.58
#